data_257706b01c4e00b800c37c42a92e463d
#
_entry.id   257706b01c4e00b800c37c42a92e463d
#
_cell.length_a   1.000
_cell.length_b   1.000
_cell.length_c   1.000
_cell.angle_alpha   90.00
_cell.angle_beta   90.00
_cell.angle_gamma   90.00
#
_symmetry.space_group_name_H-M   'P 1'
#
loop_
_entity.id
_entity.type
_entity.pdbx_description
1 polymer ?
#
loop_
_entity_poly.entity_id
_entity_poly.type
_entity_poly.pdbx_seq_one_letter_code
_entity_poly.pdbx_strand_id
1 'polypeptide(L)'
;MRTLAMLVVSAVLLASCSMERESTLTAPRKYFAANKSGASLDYGVIKFGNPDDHVITVHGFMDDAASCEEVVAALNTNACKETDGQQCLNPYSCIALNQ
;
A
#
# COMPACT_ATOMS: atom_id res chain seq x y z
N MET A 1 -1.53 -45.60 -19.02
CA MET A 1 -0.80 -44.38 -19.43
C MET A 1 -1.70 -43.16 -19.69
N ARG A 2 -2.96 -43.32 -20.01
CA ARG A 2 -3.86 -42.18 -20.25
C ARG A 2 -4.40 -41.50 -18.96
N THR A 3 -4.32 -42.15 -17.82
CA THR A 3 -4.80 -41.64 -16.54
C THR A 3 -3.81 -40.71 -15.79
N LEU A 4 -2.52 -40.82 -16.08
CA LEU A 4 -1.49 -39.96 -15.46
C LEU A 4 -1.46 -38.52 -16.03
N ALA A 5 -1.83 -38.33 -17.29
CA ALA A 5 -1.86 -37.01 -17.94
C ALA A 5 -3.00 -36.13 -17.43
N MET A 6 -4.13 -36.71 -16.99
CA MET A 6 -5.26 -35.93 -16.44
C MET A 6 -5.01 -35.42 -15.01
N LEU A 7 -4.23 -36.13 -14.23
CA LEU A 7 -3.89 -35.72 -12.85
C LEU A 7 -2.96 -34.49 -12.78
N VAL A 8 -2.06 -34.37 -13.76
CA VAL A 8 -1.11 -33.24 -13.83
C VAL A 8 -1.82 -31.94 -14.22
N VAL A 9 -2.80 -32.00 -15.12
CA VAL A 9 -3.60 -30.83 -15.53
C VAL A 9 -4.47 -30.31 -14.41
N SER A 10 -5.03 -31.18 -13.57
CA SER A 10 -5.85 -30.78 -12.41
C SER A 10 -5.02 -30.10 -11.32
N ALA A 11 -3.76 -30.50 -11.10
CA ALA A 11 -2.87 -29.89 -10.11
C ALA A 11 -2.43 -28.47 -10.51
N VAL A 12 -2.23 -28.20 -11.80
CA VAL A 12 -1.86 -26.87 -12.31
C VAL A 12 -3.02 -25.89 -12.20
N LEU A 13 -4.25 -26.33 -12.42
CA LEU A 13 -5.45 -25.49 -12.28
C LEU A 13 -5.74 -25.11 -10.83
N LEU A 14 -5.45 -25.99 -9.86
CA LEU A 14 -5.59 -25.70 -8.42
C LEU A 14 -4.55 -24.71 -7.91
N ALA A 15 -3.32 -24.73 -8.44
CA ALA A 15 -2.25 -23.80 -8.08
C ALA A 15 -2.53 -22.37 -8.54
N SER A 16 -3.26 -22.15 -9.67
CA SER A 16 -3.59 -20.82 -10.18
C SER A 16 -4.73 -20.13 -9.44
N CYS A 17 -5.50 -20.85 -8.62
CA CYS A 17 -6.61 -20.29 -7.83
C CYS A 17 -6.18 -19.74 -6.45
N SER A 18 -4.91 -19.89 -6.05
CA SER A 18 -4.39 -19.49 -4.73
C SER A 18 -3.54 -18.22 -4.75
N MET A 19 -3.62 -17.40 -5.80
CA MET A 19 -2.87 -16.14 -5.88
C MET A 19 -3.43 -15.12 -4.90
N GLU A 20 -2.60 -14.72 -3.94
CA GLU A 20 -2.92 -13.64 -3.02
C GLU A 20 -2.96 -12.29 -3.77
N ARG A 21 -3.81 -11.37 -3.28
CA ARG A 21 -3.90 -10.03 -3.83
C ARG A 21 -2.59 -9.29 -3.60
N GLU A 22 -2.00 -8.76 -4.67
CA GLU A 22 -0.78 -7.98 -4.60
C GLU A 22 -1.00 -6.66 -3.86
N SER A 23 -0.03 -6.26 -3.02
CA SER A 23 -0.07 -4.99 -2.32
C SER A 23 0.03 -3.81 -3.29
N THR A 24 -0.78 -2.78 -3.09
CA THR A 24 -0.72 -1.53 -3.86
C THR A 24 0.56 -0.73 -3.59
N LEU A 25 1.34 -1.06 -2.57
CA LEU A 25 2.64 -0.45 -2.25
C LEU A 25 3.78 -0.96 -3.13
N THR A 26 3.66 -2.11 -3.77
CA THR A 26 4.74 -2.73 -4.53
C THR A 26 5.26 -1.84 -5.67
N ALA A 27 4.37 -1.31 -6.49
CA ALA A 27 4.74 -0.45 -7.62
C ALA A 27 5.33 0.90 -7.19
N PRO A 28 4.73 1.67 -6.25
CA PRO A 28 5.34 2.91 -5.78
C PRO A 28 6.69 2.72 -5.12
N ARG A 29 6.88 1.70 -4.31
CA ARG A 29 8.18 1.40 -3.70
C ARG A 29 9.26 1.12 -4.73
N LYS A 30 8.95 0.32 -5.74
CA LYS A 30 9.87 0.02 -6.83
C LYS A 30 10.26 1.28 -7.63
N TYR A 31 9.28 2.10 -7.96
CA TYR A 31 9.50 3.34 -8.71
C TYR A 31 10.38 4.31 -7.93
N PHE A 32 10.06 4.63 -6.68
CA PHE A 32 10.79 5.61 -5.89
C PHE A 32 12.14 5.11 -5.38
N ALA A 33 12.35 3.80 -5.24
CA ALA A 33 13.68 3.23 -5.01
C ALA A 33 14.64 3.52 -6.17
N ALA A 34 14.14 3.49 -7.41
CA ALA A 34 14.93 3.78 -8.61
C ALA A 34 14.97 5.27 -8.97
N ASN A 35 14.03 6.07 -8.51
CA ASN A 35 13.82 7.47 -8.91
C ASN A 35 13.75 8.42 -7.71
N LYS A 36 14.65 8.26 -6.75
CA LYS A 36 14.71 9.13 -5.58
C LYS A 36 14.99 10.58 -6.00
N SER A 37 14.15 11.50 -5.55
CA SER A 37 14.19 12.91 -5.88
C SER A 37 14.52 13.76 -4.65
N GLY A 38 15.60 14.52 -4.70
CA GLY A 38 16.00 15.40 -3.61
C GLY A 38 16.68 14.70 -2.44
N ALA A 39 16.85 15.42 -1.33
CA ALA A 39 17.54 14.97 -0.13
C ALA A 39 16.64 14.21 0.84
N SER A 40 15.33 14.48 0.83
CA SER A 40 14.38 13.79 1.69
C SER A 40 13.92 12.45 1.09
N LEU A 41 13.48 11.53 1.95
CA LEU A 41 12.82 10.32 1.49
C LEU A 41 11.46 10.66 0.89
N ASP A 42 11.03 9.86 -0.09
CA ASP A 42 9.67 9.96 -0.62
C ASP A 42 8.71 9.13 0.23
N TYR A 43 7.49 9.63 0.43
CA TYR A 43 6.51 9.02 1.33
C TYR A 43 5.23 8.63 0.60
N GLY A 44 4.63 7.55 1.08
CA GLY A 44 3.27 7.16 0.72
C GLY A 44 2.33 7.36 1.90
N VAL A 45 1.11 7.74 1.61
CA VAL A 45 0.00 7.65 2.56
C VAL A 45 -0.67 6.31 2.33
N ILE A 46 -0.77 5.53 3.39
CA ILE A 46 -1.48 4.26 3.38
C ILE A 46 -2.75 4.33 4.22
N LYS A 47 -3.76 3.65 3.79
CA LYS A 47 -4.94 3.34 4.59
C LYS A 47 -4.74 1.96 5.22
N PHE A 48 -4.82 1.89 6.54
CA PHE A 48 -4.64 0.65 7.28
C PHE A 48 -5.60 -0.43 6.81
N GLY A 49 -5.10 -1.63 6.63
CA GLY A 49 -5.89 -2.78 6.18
C GLY A 49 -5.02 -4.03 6.04
N ASN A 50 -5.56 -5.07 5.44
CA ASN A 50 -4.85 -6.31 5.16
C ASN A 50 -5.12 -6.78 3.71
N PRO A 51 -4.21 -6.46 2.76
CA PRO A 51 -3.01 -5.62 2.91
C PRO A 51 -3.33 -4.13 3.06
N ASP A 52 -2.37 -3.35 3.56
CA ASP A 52 -2.46 -1.90 3.56
C ASP A 52 -2.62 -1.37 2.14
N ASP A 53 -3.41 -0.31 1.98
CA ASP A 53 -3.70 0.27 0.68
C ASP A 53 -3.00 1.61 0.52
N HIS A 54 -2.19 1.74 -0.53
CA HIS A 54 -1.54 2.98 -0.92
C HIS A 54 -2.57 3.91 -1.58
N VAL A 55 -2.72 5.11 -1.06
CA VAL A 55 -3.74 6.06 -1.53
C VAL A 55 -3.17 7.35 -2.10
N ILE A 56 -2.03 7.84 -1.57
CA ILE A 56 -1.40 9.09 -2.00
C ILE A 56 0.12 8.93 -1.96
N THR A 57 0.82 9.56 -2.91
CA THR A 57 2.26 9.71 -2.85
C THR A 57 2.62 11.16 -2.55
N VAL A 58 3.55 11.37 -1.62
CA VAL A 58 4.08 12.69 -1.24
C VAL A 58 5.56 12.74 -1.58
N HIS A 59 5.91 13.54 -2.57
CA HIS A 59 7.29 13.70 -3.02
C HIS A 59 7.52 15.10 -3.61
N GLY A 60 8.77 15.50 -3.69
CA GLY A 60 9.16 16.76 -4.31
C GLY A 60 9.03 18.00 -3.42
N PHE A 61 8.69 17.83 -2.15
CA PHE A 61 8.72 18.89 -1.15
C PHE A 61 10.10 18.98 -0.50
N MET A 62 10.37 20.07 0.21
CA MET A 62 11.62 20.21 0.95
C MET A 62 11.73 19.23 2.11
N ASP A 63 10.59 18.90 2.72
CA ASP A 63 10.46 17.91 3.79
C ASP A 63 9.20 17.07 3.52
N ASP A 64 9.37 15.98 2.81
CA ASP A 64 8.26 15.10 2.43
C ASP A 64 7.63 14.41 3.64
N ALA A 65 8.41 14.14 4.69
CA ALA A 65 7.89 13.57 5.92
C ALA A 65 6.90 14.51 6.60
N ALA A 66 7.27 15.77 6.77
CA ALA A 66 6.39 16.77 7.38
C ALA A 66 5.15 17.03 6.53
N SER A 67 5.29 17.13 5.21
CA SER A 67 4.17 17.30 4.28
C SER A 67 3.21 16.11 4.34
N CYS A 68 3.75 14.90 4.42
CA CYS A 68 2.94 13.68 4.55
C CYS A 68 2.13 13.67 5.85
N GLU A 69 2.73 14.07 6.98
CA GLU A 69 2.05 14.13 8.27
C GLU A 69 0.90 15.16 8.28
N GLU A 70 1.05 16.27 7.58
CA GLU A 70 -0.03 17.26 7.39
C GLU A 70 -1.21 16.68 6.63
N VAL A 71 -0.94 15.93 5.54
CA VAL A 71 -1.97 15.26 4.74
C VAL A 71 -2.70 14.22 5.59
N VAL A 72 -1.96 13.40 6.31
CA VAL A 72 -2.51 12.35 7.17
C VAL A 72 -3.37 12.94 8.30
N ALA A 73 -2.93 14.03 8.91
CA ALA A 73 -3.71 14.72 9.95
C ALA A 73 -5.07 15.18 9.40
N ALA A 74 -5.09 15.75 8.21
CA ALA A 74 -6.34 16.18 7.56
C ALA A 74 -7.26 15.00 7.23
N LEU A 75 -6.70 13.93 6.66
CA LEU A 75 -7.47 12.73 6.31
C LEU A 75 -8.08 12.06 7.54
N ASN A 76 -7.30 11.90 8.60
CA ASN A 76 -7.77 11.28 9.84
C ASN A 76 -8.81 12.15 10.55
N THR A 77 -8.66 13.47 10.53
CA THR A 77 -9.68 14.39 11.08
C THR A 77 -11.03 14.18 10.40
N ASN A 78 -11.06 14.09 9.07
CA ASN A 78 -12.28 13.87 8.33
C ASN A 78 -12.86 12.47 8.56
N ALA A 79 -12.03 11.44 8.49
CA ALA A 79 -12.46 10.06 8.71
C ALA A 79 -12.99 9.81 10.12
N CYS A 80 -12.42 10.50 11.13
CA CYS A 80 -12.81 10.32 12.53
C CYS A 80 -14.06 11.15 12.92
N LYS A 81 -14.40 12.21 12.18
CA LYS A 81 -15.62 12.98 12.41
C LYS A 81 -16.89 12.15 12.19
N GLU A 82 -16.88 11.25 11.25
CA GLU A 82 -18.02 10.39 10.90
C GLU A 82 -18.35 9.35 11.97
N THR A 83 -17.47 9.16 12.94
CA THR A 83 -17.61 8.13 13.98
C THR A 83 -18.04 8.69 15.34
N ASP A 84 -18.42 9.96 15.44
CA ASP A 84 -18.88 10.63 16.67
C ASP A 84 -17.90 10.47 17.87
N GLY A 85 -16.60 10.58 17.60
CA GLY A 85 -15.56 10.43 18.62
C GLY A 85 -15.22 8.99 18.96
N GLN A 86 -15.76 8.02 18.24
CA GLN A 86 -15.31 6.64 18.35
C GLN A 86 -13.97 6.44 17.63
N GLN A 87 -13.27 5.36 17.99
CA GLN A 87 -11.97 5.03 17.42
C GLN A 87 -12.05 4.86 15.90
N CYS A 88 -11.13 5.53 15.18
CA CYS A 88 -10.98 5.34 13.75
C CYS A 88 -10.54 3.91 13.43
N LEU A 89 -11.36 3.15 12.71
CA LEU A 89 -11.09 1.74 12.41
C LEU A 89 -10.01 1.56 11.34
N ASN A 90 -9.90 2.50 10.41
CA ASN A 90 -8.97 2.43 9.29
C ASN A 90 -8.20 3.74 9.17
N PRO A 91 -7.27 4.02 10.09
CA PRO A 91 -6.51 5.26 10.04
C PRO A 91 -5.57 5.32 8.86
N TYR A 92 -5.27 6.54 8.43
CA TYR A 92 -4.21 6.80 7.45
C TYR A 92 -2.88 7.02 8.17
N SER A 93 -1.79 6.63 7.55
CA SER A 93 -0.45 6.84 8.08
C SER A 93 0.57 7.05 6.95
N CYS A 94 1.72 7.63 7.31
CA CYS A 94 2.83 7.84 6.39
C CYS A 94 3.80 6.67 6.44
N ILE A 95 4.31 6.27 5.28
CA ILE A 95 5.34 5.24 5.15
C ILE A 95 6.39 5.70 4.16
N ALA A 96 7.67 5.51 4.49
CA ALA A 96 8.74 5.77 3.53
C ALA A 96 8.68 4.79 2.36
N LEU A 97 8.73 5.30 1.14
CA LEU A 97 8.71 4.49 -0.08
C LEU A 97 10.13 4.06 -0.49
N ASN A 98 11.13 4.84 -0.09
CA ASN A 98 12.53 4.55 -0.33
C ASN A 98 13.35 4.83 0.94
N GLN A 99 14.53 4.26 0.99
CA GLN A 99 15.49 4.50 2.06
C GLN A 99 16.88 4.74 1.48
#